data_57335855852f4d7778535935f8acf63e
#
_entry.id   57335855852f4d7778535935f8acf63e
#
_cell.length_a   1.000
_cell.length_b   1.000
_cell.length_c   1.000
_cell.angle_alpha   90.00
_cell.angle_beta   90.00
_cell.angle_gamma   90.00
#
_symmetry.space_group_name_H-M   'P 1'
#
loop_
_entity.id
_entity.type
_entity.pdbx_description
1 polymer ?
#
loop_
_entity_poly.entity_id
_entity_poly.type
_entity_poly.pdbx_seq_one_letter_code
_entity_poly.pdbx_strand_id
1 'polypeptide(L)'
;MDEGADSGDILSQRNVSISKMDDAGTLYDKVSKIALNQIEQFVPTLANSTFKRYPQDHSKANYWRKRGRLDGQIDWRMSAQTIHNLVRGLTKPYVGAHFICDGKEIKVWKSETVKETTLNIEPGKILSVDTRGVVVKTGIDALRLVDIEPQIILEEGEYL
;
A
#
# COMPACT_ATOMS: atom_id res chain seq x y z
N MET A 1 11.32 -24.76 10.54
CA MET A 1 12.11 -23.79 9.75
C MET A 1 13.28 -24.56 9.19
N ASP A 2 13.70 -24.28 8.00
CA ASP A 2 14.91 -24.77 7.38
C ASP A 2 15.94 -23.64 7.21
N GLU A 3 17.06 -23.91 6.55
CA GLU A 3 18.14 -22.94 6.34
C GLU A 3 17.80 -21.85 5.29
N GLY A 4 16.77 -22.08 4.49
CA GLY A 4 16.35 -21.14 3.44
C GLY A 4 15.39 -20.08 3.94
N ALA A 5 15.27 -18.97 3.17
CA ALA A 5 14.25 -17.96 3.40
C ALA A 5 12.90 -18.47 2.83
N ASP A 6 11.90 -18.61 3.71
CA ASP A 6 10.52 -18.98 3.39
C ASP A 6 10.35 -20.32 2.65
N SER A 7 11.34 -21.23 2.70
CA SER A 7 11.38 -22.51 1.97
C SER A 7 10.91 -23.72 2.77
N GLY A 8 10.70 -23.58 4.09
CA GLY A 8 10.26 -24.66 4.96
C GLY A 8 8.83 -25.12 4.71
N ASP A 9 8.51 -26.34 5.16
CA ASP A 9 7.17 -26.89 5.06
C ASP A 9 6.11 -26.00 5.71
N ILE A 10 4.92 -25.95 5.13
CA ILE A 10 3.76 -25.21 5.64
C ILE A 10 3.14 -26.00 6.80
N LEU A 11 3.10 -25.37 7.98
CA LEU A 11 2.45 -25.92 9.15
C LEU A 11 0.97 -25.50 9.24
N SER A 12 0.68 -24.23 8.91
CA SER A 12 -0.68 -23.67 8.95
C SER A 12 -0.80 -22.58 7.91
N GLN A 13 -1.96 -22.47 7.28
CA GLN A 13 -2.29 -21.43 6.31
C GLN A 13 -3.75 -21.01 6.46
N ARG A 14 -4.02 -19.72 6.35
CA ARG A 14 -5.37 -19.14 6.41
C ARG A 14 -5.53 -18.04 5.38
N ASN A 15 -6.71 -17.94 4.80
CA ASN A 15 -7.09 -16.87 3.89
C ASN A 15 -7.46 -15.61 4.66
N VAL A 16 -7.04 -14.46 4.16
CA VAL A 16 -7.43 -13.13 4.65
C VAL A 16 -8.16 -12.41 3.53
N SER A 17 -9.40 -12.00 3.80
CA SER A 17 -10.17 -11.21 2.82
C SER A 17 -9.65 -9.78 2.77
N ILE A 18 -9.29 -9.32 1.57
CA ILE A 18 -8.88 -7.93 1.30
C ILE A 18 -10.02 -7.22 0.59
N SER A 19 -10.56 -6.18 1.20
CA SER A 19 -11.62 -5.35 0.63
C SER A 19 -11.04 -4.12 -0.10
N LYS A 20 -11.89 -3.42 -0.85
CA LYS A 20 -11.50 -2.15 -1.48
C LYS A 20 -11.20 -1.05 -0.46
N MET A 21 -11.72 -1.18 0.76
CA MET A 21 -11.53 -0.23 1.85
C MET A 21 -10.28 -0.52 2.69
N ASP A 22 -9.62 -1.66 2.46
CA ASP A 22 -8.42 -2.00 3.21
C ASP A 22 -7.22 -1.20 2.73
N ASP A 23 -6.44 -0.79 3.68
CA ASP A 23 -5.10 -0.24 3.51
C ASP A 23 -4.05 -1.12 4.22
N ALA A 24 -2.80 -0.70 4.21
CA ALA A 24 -1.72 -1.44 4.82
C ALA A 24 -1.93 -1.67 6.33
N GLY A 25 -2.46 -0.67 7.05
CA GLY A 25 -2.72 -0.76 8.49
C GLY A 25 -3.83 -1.76 8.82
N THR A 26 -4.98 -1.61 8.18
CA THR A 26 -6.13 -2.50 8.40
C THR A 26 -5.84 -3.95 8.01
N LEU A 27 -5.09 -4.14 6.91
CA LEU A 27 -4.66 -5.48 6.49
C LEU A 27 -3.66 -6.09 7.48
N TYR A 28 -2.72 -5.29 7.98
CA TYR A 28 -1.78 -5.72 9.00
C TYR A 28 -2.49 -6.22 10.26
N ASP A 29 -3.50 -5.49 10.72
CA ASP A 29 -4.32 -5.89 11.88
C ASP A 29 -5.07 -7.21 11.64
N LYS A 30 -5.65 -7.39 10.44
CA LYS A 30 -6.33 -8.64 10.07
C LYS A 30 -5.36 -9.82 10.07
N VAL A 31 -4.20 -9.66 9.44
CA VAL A 31 -3.17 -10.70 9.38
C VAL A 31 -2.67 -11.06 10.78
N SER A 32 -2.40 -10.06 11.61
CA SER A 32 -1.93 -10.26 12.99
C SER A 32 -2.92 -11.06 13.84
N LYS A 33 -4.22 -10.73 13.77
CA LYS A 33 -5.27 -11.47 14.48
C LYS A 33 -5.35 -12.93 14.03
N ILE A 34 -5.27 -13.18 12.72
CA ILE A 34 -5.29 -14.53 12.17
C ILE A 34 -4.03 -15.29 12.56
N ALA A 35 -2.86 -14.66 12.53
CA ALA A 35 -1.61 -15.27 12.94
C ALA A 35 -1.63 -15.69 14.42
N LEU A 36 -2.16 -14.85 15.32
CA LEU A 36 -2.33 -15.21 16.72
C LEU A 36 -3.23 -16.44 16.89
N ASN A 37 -4.38 -16.46 16.24
CA ASN A 37 -5.29 -17.63 16.29
C ASN A 37 -4.63 -18.91 15.71
N GLN A 38 -3.79 -18.78 14.68
CA GLN A 38 -3.05 -19.91 14.15
C GLN A 38 -2.02 -20.43 15.16
N ILE A 39 -1.28 -19.53 15.85
CA ILE A 39 -0.32 -19.90 16.90
C ILE A 39 -1.02 -20.67 18.01
N GLU A 40 -2.15 -20.18 18.52
CA GLU A 40 -2.93 -20.86 19.54
C GLU A 40 -3.35 -22.28 19.14
N GLN A 41 -3.66 -22.49 17.84
CA GLN A 41 -4.07 -23.79 17.31
C GLN A 41 -2.91 -24.77 17.14
N PHE A 42 -1.77 -24.32 16.59
CA PHE A 42 -0.71 -25.25 16.22
C PHE A 42 0.32 -25.48 17.33
N VAL A 43 0.53 -24.54 18.26
CA VAL A 43 1.52 -24.72 19.35
C VAL A 43 1.29 -25.97 20.19
N PRO A 44 0.04 -26.29 20.60
CA PRO A 44 -0.23 -27.56 21.31
C PRO A 44 0.13 -28.79 20.46
N THR A 45 -0.10 -28.75 19.14
CA THR A 45 0.22 -29.87 18.25
C THR A 45 1.73 -30.07 18.11
N LEU A 46 2.49 -28.98 18.14
CA LEU A 46 3.97 -29.06 18.17
C LEU A 46 4.47 -29.70 19.47
N ALA A 47 3.93 -29.27 20.63
CA ALA A 47 4.30 -29.81 21.94
C ALA A 47 4.03 -31.31 22.05
N ASN A 48 2.95 -31.78 21.45
CA ASN A 48 2.53 -33.20 21.46
C ASN A 48 3.05 -34.01 20.26
N SER A 49 3.86 -33.40 19.39
CA SER A 49 4.38 -34.03 18.14
C SER A 49 3.26 -34.59 17.22
N THR A 50 2.08 -34.00 17.25
CA THR A 50 0.91 -34.43 16.44
C THR A 50 0.66 -33.55 15.21
N PHE A 51 1.54 -32.60 14.95
CA PHE A 51 1.44 -31.66 13.83
C PHE A 51 1.68 -32.34 12.47
N LYS A 52 1.02 -31.80 11.44
CA LYS A 52 1.26 -32.19 10.04
C LYS A 52 2.05 -31.10 9.33
N ARG A 53 2.89 -31.49 8.38
CA ARG A 53 3.62 -30.58 7.51
C ARG A 53 3.22 -30.81 6.06
N TYR A 54 3.18 -29.75 5.29
CA TYR A 54 2.86 -29.78 3.87
C TYR A 54 4.06 -29.20 3.10
N PRO A 55 4.78 -30.02 2.32
CA PRO A 55 5.89 -29.54 1.50
C PRO A 55 5.45 -28.44 0.54
N GLN A 56 6.29 -27.44 0.35
CA GLN A 56 6.05 -26.40 -0.64
C GLN A 56 6.48 -26.89 -2.04
N ASP A 57 5.74 -26.46 -3.05
CA ASP A 57 6.11 -26.68 -4.46
C ASP A 57 7.07 -25.57 -4.90
N HIS A 58 8.37 -25.83 -4.79
CA HIS A 58 9.41 -24.87 -5.14
C HIS A 58 9.41 -24.46 -6.62
N SER A 59 8.77 -25.25 -7.51
CA SER A 59 8.64 -24.87 -8.93
C SER A 59 7.73 -23.65 -9.14
N LYS A 60 6.89 -23.32 -8.15
CA LYS A 60 6.00 -22.17 -8.14
C LYS A 60 6.57 -20.97 -7.37
N ALA A 61 7.76 -21.10 -6.81
CA ALA A 61 8.40 -20.00 -6.09
C ALA A 61 8.73 -18.84 -7.03
N ASN A 62 8.60 -17.61 -6.55
CA ASN A 62 9.04 -16.42 -7.23
C ASN A 62 9.78 -15.50 -6.25
N TYR A 63 10.60 -14.60 -6.80
CA TYR A 63 11.42 -13.70 -6.02
C TYR A 63 11.19 -12.27 -6.47
N TRP A 64 10.98 -11.39 -5.50
CA TRP A 64 10.81 -9.97 -5.74
C TRP A 64 12.01 -9.22 -5.18
N ARG A 65 12.46 -8.19 -5.92
CA ARG A 65 13.52 -7.32 -5.40
C ARG A 65 13.07 -6.59 -4.14
N LYS A 66 14.01 -6.31 -3.26
CA LYS A 66 13.75 -5.42 -2.12
C LYS A 66 13.36 -4.04 -2.64
N ARG A 67 12.27 -3.49 -2.15
CA ARG A 67 11.84 -2.14 -2.46
C ARG A 67 12.62 -1.12 -1.63
N GLY A 68 12.86 0.05 -2.22
CA GLY A 68 13.50 1.18 -1.58
C GLY A 68 12.58 2.41 -1.55
N ARG A 69 13.12 3.53 -1.09
CA ARG A 69 12.39 4.80 -0.97
C ARG A 69 11.76 5.25 -2.29
N LEU A 70 12.48 5.15 -3.40
CA LEU A 70 11.98 5.60 -4.71
C LEU A 70 10.77 4.82 -5.21
N ASP A 71 10.55 3.60 -4.74
CA ASP A 71 9.36 2.83 -5.10
C ASP A 71 8.05 3.41 -4.52
N GLY A 72 8.14 4.31 -3.56
CA GLY A 72 7.00 5.04 -3.00
C GLY A 72 6.78 6.41 -3.62
N GLN A 73 7.64 6.85 -4.56
CA GLN A 73 7.47 8.13 -5.20
C GLN A 73 6.30 8.11 -6.19
N ILE A 74 5.41 9.08 -6.05
CA ILE A 74 4.25 9.23 -6.93
C ILE A 74 4.71 9.76 -8.28
N ASP A 75 4.29 9.08 -9.35
CA ASP A 75 4.36 9.57 -10.73
C ASP A 75 2.95 9.96 -11.15
N TRP A 76 2.69 11.25 -11.28
CA TRP A 76 1.39 11.79 -11.62
C TRP A 76 0.85 11.32 -12.98
N ARG A 77 1.70 10.80 -13.86
CA ARG A 77 1.32 10.22 -15.16
C ARG A 77 0.57 8.88 -15.04
N MET A 78 0.66 8.22 -13.88
CA MET A 78 -0.13 7.03 -13.60
C MET A 78 -1.61 7.37 -13.46
N SER A 79 -2.49 6.35 -13.49
CA SER A 79 -3.92 6.55 -13.20
C SER A 79 -4.15 6.88 -11.72
N ALA A 80 -5.21 7.63 -11.42
CA ALA A 80 -5.64 7.91 -10.06
C ALA A 80 -5.78 6.62 -9.21
N GLN A 81 -6.35 5.56 -9.82
CA GLN A 81 -6.50 4.27 -9.14
C GLN A 81 -5.16 3.62 -8.78
N THR A 82 -4.17 3.71 -9.67
CA THR A 82 -2.82 3.15 -9.42
C THR A 82 -2.13 3.91 -8.29
N ILE A 83 -2.20 5.25 -8.32
CA ILE A 83 -1.61 6.08 -7.25
C ILE A 83 -2.36 5.85 -5.92
N HIS A 84 -3.69 5.77 -5.94
CA HIS A 84 -4.49 5.45 -4.75
C HIS A 84 -4.07 4.10 -4.15
N ASN A 85 -3.85 3.08 -4.98
CA ASN A 85 -3.37 1.78 -4.51
C ASN A 85 -1.95 1.85 -3.94
N LEU A 86 -1.07 2.69 -4.50
CA LEU A 86 0.26 2.94 -3.94
C LEU A 86 0.16 3.59 -2.56
N VAL A 87 -0.68 4.64 -2.43
CA VAL A 87 -0.90 5.34 -1.15
C VAL A 87 -1.43 4.38 -0.09
N ARG A 88 -2.53 3.68 -0.35
CA ARG A 88 -3.11 2.77 0.64
C ARG A 88 -2.23 1.58 0.98
N GLY A 89 -1.37 1.13 0.04
CA GLY A 89 -0.43 0.03 0.25
C GLY A 89 0.81 0.42 1.04
N LEU A 90 1.13 1.71 1.12
CA LEU A 90 2.30 2.24 1.83
C LEU A 90 1.94 3.10 3.05
N THR A 91 0.66 3.29 3.37
CA THR A 91 0.25 4.05 4.56
C THR A 91 0.73 3.39 5.86
N LYS A 92 0.57 4.07 6.96
CA LYS A 92 1.02 3.58 8.29
C LYS A 92 0.58 2.14 8.54
N PRO A 93 1.46 1.29 9.06
CA PRO A 93 2.77 1.58 9.68
C PRO A 93 3.97 1.65 8.73
N TYR A 94 3.77 1.70 7.43
CA TYR A 94 4.84 1.77 6.44
C TYR A 94 5.30 3.22 6.15
N VAL A 95 6.20 3.35 5.18
CA VAL A 95 6.97 4.58 4.93
C VAL A 95 6.18 5.71 4.25
N GLY A 96 4.98 5.46 3.77
CA GLY A 96 4.16 6.40 3.01
C GLY A 96 4.56 6.54 1.55
N ALA A 97 3.57 6.65 0.65
CA ALA A 97 3.80 7.19 -0.68
C ALA A 97 4.15 8.67 -0.57
N HIS A 98 4.88 9.23 -1.52
CA HIS A 98 5.34 10.60 -1.45
C HIS A 98 5.51 11.25 -2.82
N PHE A 99 5.51 12.55 -2.83
CA PHE A 99 5.95 13.37 -3.96
C PHE A 99 6.96 14.42 -3.48
N ILE A 100 7.63 15.09 -4.42
CA ILE A 100 8.58 16.17 -4.11
C ILE A 100 7.93 17.47 -4.50
N CYS A 101 7.87 18.43 -3.57
CA CYS A 101 7.41 19.77 -3.80
C CYS A 101 8.47 20.74 -3.23
N ASP A 102 8.97 21.67 -4.03
CA ASP A 102 10.04 22.61 -3.66
C ASP A 102 11.26 21.96 -2.98
N GLY A 103 11.66 20.78 -3.49
CA GLY A 103 12.78 20.01 -2.95
C GLY A 103 12.49 19.29 -1.63
N LYS A 104 11.26 19.37 -1.11
CA LYS A 104 10.82 18.68 0.12
C LYS A 104 10.01 17.45 -0.22
N GLU A 105 10.21 16.38 0.53
CA GLU A 105 9.40 15.19 0.44
C GLU A 105 8.10 15.37 1.24
N ILE A 106 6.97 15.20 0.55
CA ILE A 106 5.64 15.27 1.13
C ILE A 106 5.02 13.88 1.09
N LYS A 107 4.75 13.31 2.26
CA LYS A 107 4.06 12.03 2.41
C LYS A 107 2.58 12.18 2.11
N VAL A 108 2.01 11.17 1.50
CA VAL A 108 0.55 11.04 1.30
C VAL A 108 0.08 9.82 2.07
N TRP A 109 -0.67 10.06 3.14
CA TRP A 109 -1.17 9.00 4.01
C TRP A 109 -2.55 8.52 3.61
N LYS A 110 -3.35 9.41 3.00
CA LYS A 110 -4.70 9.10 2.55
C LYS A 110 -5.04 9.83 1.26
N SER A 111 -5.70 9.13 0.35
CA SER A 111 -6.17 9.69 -0.91
C SER A 111 -7.51 9.09 -1.32
N GLU A 112 -8.17 9.76 -2.27
CA GLU A 112 -9.42 9.31 -2.89
C GLU A 112 -9.32 9.51 -4.40
N THR A 113 -9.89 8.59 -5.18
CA THR A 113 -10.00 8.78 -6.62
C THR A 113 -11.16 9.72 -6.93
N VAL A 114 -10.94 10.65 -7.85
CA VAL A 114 -11.93 11.61 -8.33
C VAL A 114 -12.10 11.42 -9.82
N LYS A 115 -13.34 11.26 -10.29
CA LYS A 115 -13.61 11.18 -11.71
C LYS A 115 -13.33 12.52 -12.37
N GLU A 116 -12.45 12.52 -13.38
CA GLU A 116 -12.04 13.72 -14.11
C GLU A 116 -11.90 13.38 -15.60
N THR A 117 -12.68 14.07 -16.41
CA THR A 117 -12.79 13.80 -17.84
C THR A 117 -12.33 14.96 -18.73
N THR A 118 -11.92 16.08 -18.13
CA THR A 118 -11.40 17.22 -18.88
C THR A 118 -10.13 16.82 -19.63
N LEU A 119 -10.16 17.05 -20.94
CA LEU A 119 -9.04 16.74 -21.83
C LEU A 119 -7.97 17.86 -21.79
N ASN A 120 -6.77 17.51 -22.23
CA ASN A 120 -5.65 18.44 -22.41
C ASN A 120 -5.22 19.18 -21.12
N ILE A 121 -5.34 18.50 -19.97
CA ILE A 121 -4.74 18.95 -18.73
C ILE A 121 -3.56 18.03 -18.40
N GLU A 122 -2.39 18.63 -18.18
CA GLU A 122 -1.17 17.90 -17.85
C GLU A 122 -1.27 17.25 -16.46
N PRO A 123 -0.83 15.98 -16.30
CA PRO A 123 -0.74 15.34 -15.00
C PRO A 123 0.19 16.12 -14.03
N GLY A 124 -0.19 16.15 -12.76
CA GLY A 124 0.48 16.93 -11.72
C GLY A 124 -0.17 18.29 -11.47
N LYS A 125 -1.04 18.79 -12.35
CA LYS A 125 -1.75 20.06 -12.14
C LYS A 125 -2.74 19.96 -10.98
N ILE A 126 -2.68 20.95 -10.08
CA ILE A 126 -3.67 21.11 -9.02
C ILE A 126 -4.96 21.69 -9.62
N LEU A 127 -6.03 20.92 -9.54
CA LEU A 127 -7.33 21.28 -10.11
C LEU A 127 -8.22 22.05 -9.15
N SER A 128 -8.11 21.77 -7.86
CA SER A 128 -8.85 22.49 -6.81
C SER A 128 -8.24 22.22 -5.44
N VAL A 129 -8.47 23.17 -4.52
CA VAL A 129 -8.10 23.07 -3.11
C VAL A 129 -9.35 23.40 -2.29
N ASP A 130 -9.77 22.49 -1.42
CA ASP A 130 -10.92 22.66 -0.54
C ASP A 130 -10.67 22.06 0.85
N THR A 131 -11.66 22.15 1.75
CA THR A 131 -11.55 21.62 3.12
C THR A 131 -11.37 20.10 3.20
N ARG A 132 -11.60 19.36 2.12
CA ARG A 132 -11.41 17.92 2.05
C ARG A 132 -10.04 17.53 1.50
N GLY A 133 -9.26 18.50 1.03
CA GLY A 133 -7.91 18.29 0.51
C GLY A 133 -7.68 18.89 -0.87
N VAL A 134 -6.62 18.44 -1.51
CA VAL A 134 -6.12 18.94 -2.79
C VAL A 134 -6.41 17.93 -3.89
N VAL A 135 -7.03 18.35 -4.99
CA VAL A 135 -7.31 17.49 -6.16
C VAL A 135 -6.24 17.75 -7.21
N VAL A 136 -5.54 16.68 -7.59
CA VAL A 136 -4.43 16.72 -8.55
C VAL A 136 -4.79 15.91 -9.77
N LYS A 137 -4.57 16.45 -10.96
CA LYS A 137 -4.72 15.74 -12.25
C LYS A 137 -3.73 14.60 -12.32
N THR A 138 -4.21 13.44 -12.76
CA THR A 138 -3.36 12.25 -13.00
C THR A 138 -3.47 11.83 -14.47
N GLY A 139 -2.74 10.84 -14.90
CA GLY A 139 -2.80 10.35 -16.27
C GLY A 139 -4.20 9.92 -16.70
N ILE A 140 -4.96 9.31 -15.79
CA ILE A 140 -6.38 8.98 -15.98
C ILE A 140 -7.09 9.40 -14.71
N ASP A 141 -8.17 10.20 -14.84
CA ASP A 141 -8.94 10.77 -13.73
C ASP A 141 -8.11 11.79 -12.89
N ALA A 142 -8.43 11.98 -11.62
CA ALA A 142 -7.70 12.82 -10.68
C ALA A 142 -7.63 12.16 -9.30
N LEU A 143 -6.69 12.58 -8.49
CA LEU A 143 -6.51 12.09 -7.13
C LEU A 143 -6.71 13.22 -6.13
N ARG A 144 -7.56 12.99 -5.12
CA ARG A 144 -7.65 13.87 -3.96
C ARG A 144 -6.65 13.43 -2.91
N LEU A 145 -5.75 14.32 -2.51
CA LEU A 145 -4.86 14.18 -1.38
C LEU A 145 -5.64 14.60 -0.13
N VAL A 146 -5.93 13.64 0.75
CA VAL A 146 -6.78 13.86 1.95
C VAL A 146 -5.93 14.11 3.19
N ASP A 147 -4.81 13.40 3.29
CA ASP A 147 -3.88 13.53 4.41
C ASP A 147 -2.44 13.53 3.88
N ILE A 148 -1.73 14.63 4.12
CA ILE A 148 -0.33 14.83 3.70
C ILE A 148 0.52 15.29 4.87
N GLU A 149 1.81 14.95 4.83
CA GLU A 149 2.78 15.30 5.87
C GLU A 149 4.18 15.58 5.27
N PRO A 150 4.84 16.71 5.57
CA PRO A 150 4.31 17.84 6.34
C PRO A 150 3.15 18.54 5.64
N GLN A 151 2.35 19.28 6.39
CA GLN A 151 1.34 20.16 5.81
C GLN A 151 2.04 21.28 5.06
N ILE A 152 1.63 21.53 3.83
CA ILE A 152 2.13 22.59 2.97
C ILE A 152 0.95 23.35 2.36
N ILE A 153 1.18 24.59 1.96
CA ILE A 153 0.22 25.38 1.19
C ILE A 153 0.39 24.99 -0.28
N LEU A 154 -0.69 24.62 -0.91
CA LEU A 154 -0.77 24.30 -2.33
C LEU A 154 -1.88 25.13 -2.95
N GLU A 155 -1.66 25.67 -4.14
CA GLU A 155 -2.61 26.56 -4.82
C GLU A 155 -3.14 25.95 -6.10
N GLU A 156 -4.37 26.27 -6.45
CA GLU A 156 -5.00 25.84 -7.70
C GLU A 156 -4.20 26.37 -8.89
N GLY A 157 -3.96 25.52 -9.87
CA GLY A 157 -3.20 25.84 -11.07
C GLY A 157 -1.71 25.53 -11.00
N GLU A 158 -1.15 25.32 -9.80
CA GLU A 158 0.24 24.87 -9.64
C GLU A 158 0.43 23.42 -10.12
N TYR A 159 1.70 23.02 -10.24
CA TYR A 159 2.11 21.67 -10.65
C TYR A 159 3.00 21.02 -9.58
N LEU A 160 2.76 19.72 -9.38
CA LEU A 160 3.53 18.86 -8.48
C LEU A 160 4.47 17.93 -9.23
#